data_25806817f4fde5d966ca65686d1461b1
#
_entry.id   25806817f4fde5d966ca65686d1461b1
#
_cell.length_a   1.000
_cell.length_b   1.000
_cell.length_c   1.000
_cell.angle_alpha   90.00
_cell.angle_beta   90.00
_cell.angle_gamma   90.00
#
_symmetry.space_group_name_H-M   'P 1'
#
loop_
_entity.id
_entity.type
_entity.pdbx_description
1 polymer ?
#
loop_
_entity_poly.entity_id
_entity_poly.type
_entity_poly.pdbx_seq_one_letter_code
_entity_poly.pdbx_strand_id
1 'polypeptide(L)'
;MRILKKVASRHGMRCLLHEKPFAGVNGSGKHNNWSLTTDDGINLLEPGKTPHENIQFLLVLTCILKAVDEHADLLRESAADVGNDERLGGNEAPPAVISVFLGEQLEDVVEQLISTGNATKSKKEGVLETGVKTLPDLKKDATDRNRTSPFAFTGNKFEFRMVGSRDSVAAPNIVLNTIVAEAFRDACDVLEGAENFEDAVHDLIKKNLSEHQRIIFNGDGYADEWLAEAERRGLPNIKSMVYAIPALTTDTAIKLFGDFKVFTEAELVSRAEVKFENYAKTINIEAKTMIDMASKQIIPAVIKYATSLAGSINTITAAGVTAVGVQKNLLNETSALLEETQKALDELIAIENAGCEMEDGEAKAKYYYEKVAPAMEALRAPVSYTHLRA
;
A
#
# COMPACT_ATOMS: atom_id res chain seq x y z
N MET A 1 15.43 14.60 -7.30
CA MET A 1 14.29 14.88 -8.21
C MET A 1 14.61 15.87 -9.32
N ARG A 2 14.99 17.14 -9.05
CA ARG A 2 15.37 18.13 -10.09
C ARG A 2 16.49 17.66 -11.02
N ILE A 3 17.52 16.99 -10.50
CA ILE A 3 18.65 16.49 -11.29
C ILE A 3 18.21 15.39 -12.23
N LEU A 4 17.41 14.42 -11.77
CA LEU A 4 16.89 13.35 -12.62
C LEU A 4 16.09 13.88 -13.82
N LYS A 5 15.17 14.84 -13.62
CA LYS A 5 14.43 15.47 -14.71
C LYS A 5 15.35 16.17 -15.72
N LYS A 6 16.34 16.93 -15.23
CA LYS A 6 17.30 17.65 -16.09
C LYS A 6 18.17 16.69 -16.91
N VAL A 7 18.68 15.64 -16.28
CA VAL A 7 19.53 14.65 -16.96
C VAL A 7 18.72 13.88 -17.99
N ALA A 8 17.54 13.35 -17.62
CA ALA A 8 16.67 12.67 -18.56
C ALA A 8 16.35 13.53 -19.80
N SER A 9 15.97 14.80 -19.58
CA SER A 9 15.68 15.72 -20.68
C SER A 9 16.88 15.97 -21.61
N ARG A 10 18.11 16.04 -21.05
CA ARG A 10 19.35 16.20 -21.85
C ARG A 10 19.64 14.99 -22.75
N HIS A 11 19.15 13.83 -22.36
CA HIS A 11 19.30 12.57 -23.10
C HIS A 11 18.06 12.21 -23.93
N GLY A 12 17.15 13.16 -24.17
CA GLY A 12 15.92 12.90 -24.94
C GLY A 12 14.90 11.99 -24.25
N MET A 13 15.06 11.74 -22.95
CA MET A 13 14.18 10.89 -22.16
C MET A 13 13.22 11.73 -21.30
N ARG A 14 12.11 11.13 -20.87
CA ARG A 14 11.19 11.69 -19.88
C ARG A 14 11.42 10.98 -18.54
N CYS A 15 11.47 11.77 -17.46
CA CYS A 15 11.52 11.26 -16.09
C CYS A 15 10.13 11.35 -15.48
N LEU A 16 9.52 10.22 -15.25
CA LEU A 16 8.21 10.10 -14.58
C LEU A 16 8.46 9.96 -13.07
N LEU A 17 7.87 10.89 -12.30
CA LEU A 17 7.98 10.91 -10.85
C LEU A 17 6.59 10.61 -10.25
N HIS A 18 6.17 9.38 -10.40
CA HIS A 18 4.91 8.85 -9.91
C HIS A 18 5.16 7.54 -9.18
N GLU A 19 4.37 7.22 -8.16
CA GLU A 19 4.49 6.00 -7.35
C GLU A 19 4.35 4.75 -8.20
N LYS A 20 3.39 4.78 -9.13
CA LYS A 20 3.07 3.68 -10.05
C LYS A 20 2.82 4.23 -11.44
N PRO A 21 3.86 4.48 -12.26
CA PRO A 21 3.70 5.14 -13.55
C PRO A 21 2.99 4.28 -14.60
N PHE A 22 3.06 2.94 -14.46
CA PHE A 22 2.43 1.98 -15.39
C PHE A 22 1.92 0.75 -14.64
N ALA A 23 0.85 0.14 -15.16
CA ALA A 23 0.42 -1.17 -14.70
C ALA A 23 1.49 -2.25 -14.97
N GLY A 24 1.63 -3.23 -14.08
CA GLY A 24 2.55 -4.36 -14.25
C GLY A 24 4.03 -4.06 -13.98
N VAL A 25 4.43 -2.82 -13.69
CA VAL A 25 5.79 -2.48 -13.26
C VAL A 25 5.86 -2.23 -11.75
N ASN A 26 7.07 -2.28 -11.18
CA ASN A 26 7.26 -1.99 -9.77
C ASN A 26 6.87 -0.54 -9.44
N GLY A 27 6.22 -0.37 -8.29
CA GLY A 27 5.94 0.95 -7.72
C GLY A 27 7.12 1.47 -6.89
N SER A 28 7.12 2.77 -6.59
CA SER A 28 8.11 3.41 -5.71
C SER A 28 7.50 3.71 -4.35
N GLY A 29 8.21 3.31 -3.29
CA GLY A 29 7.82 3.57 -1.91
C GLY A 29 9.01 4.00 -1.05
N LYS A 30 8.72 4.32 0.20
CA LYS A 30 9.70 4.53 1.26
C LYS A 30 9.58 3.42 2.28
N HIS A 31 10.70 2.87 2.70
CA HIS A 31 10.75 1.98 3.86
C HIS A 31 11.06 2.83 5.09
N ASN A 32 10.07 2.98 5.96
CA ASN A 32 10.22 3.69 7.22
C ASN A 32 10.79 2.75 8.27
N ASN A 33 12.09 2.87 8.53
CA ASN A 33 12.75 2.13 9.60
C ASN A 33 12.44 2.79 10.94
N TRP A 34 11.86 2.01 11.86
CA TRP A 34 11.41 2.48 13.16
C TRP A 34 11.92 1.57 14.29
N SER A 35 12.44 2.17 15.34
CA SER A 35 13.00 1.48 16.50
C SER A 35 12.78 2.31 17.75
N LEU A 36 12.92 1.69 18.92
CA LEU A 36 12.81 2.31 20.24
C LEU A 36 14.14 2.20 20.96
N THR A 37 14.65 3.33 21.42
CA THR A 37 15.93 3.41 22.12
C THR A 37 15.77 4.24 23.39
N THR A 38 16.34 3.77 24.50
CA THR A 38 16.40 4.50 25.76
C THR A 38 17.37 5.68 25.63
N ASP A 39 17.38 6.60 26.59
CA ASP A 39 18.26 7.77 26.62
C ASP A 39 19.74 7.40 26.79
N ASP A 40 20.06 6.24 27.40
CA ASP A 40 21.39 5.67 27.50
C ASP A 40 21.81 4.83 26.27
N GLY A 41 20.97 4.79 25.24
CA GLY A 41 21.28 4.20 23.95
C GLY A 41 21.00 2.72 23.80
N ILE A 42 20.25 2.10 24.72
CA ILE A 42 19.84 0.70 24.63
C ILE A 42 18.67 0.58 23.65
N ASN A 43 18.83 -0.23 22.58
CA ASN A 43 17.75 -0.55 21.66
C ASN A 43 16.82 -1.61 22.27
N LEU A 44 15.58 -1.24 22.54
CA LEU A 44 14.57 -2.12 23.12
C LEU A 44 14.08 -3.23 22.16
N LEU A 45 14.37 -3.10 20.88
CA LEU A 45 14.07 -4.08 19.82
C LEU A 45 15.27 -4.97 19.48
N GLU A 46 16.34 -4.97 20.31
CA GLU A 46 17.45 -5.89 20.16
C GLU A 46 17.14 -7.23 20.86
N PRO A 47 16.89 -8.33 20.13
CA PRO A 47 16.51 -9.61 20.72
C PRO A 47 17.68 -10.29 21.43
N GLY A 48 18.92 -9.95 21.08
CA GLY A 48 20.11 -10.63 21.57
C GLY A 48 20.29 -12.03 20.96
N LYS A 49 21.18 -12.81 21.59
CA LYS A 49 21.50 -14.18 21.13
C LYS A 49 20.44 -15.23 21.52
N THR A 50 19.69 -14.96 22.57
CA THR A 50 18.66 -15.84 23.12
C THR A 50 17.35 -15.06 23.28
N PRO A 51 16.62 -14.79 22.18
CA PRO A 51 15.39 -13.97 22.20
C PRO A 51 14.34 -14.48 23.20
N HIS A 52 14.27 -15.80 23.39
CA HIS A 52 13.32 -16.44 24.32
C HIS A 52 13.60 -16.17 25.81
N GLU A 53 14.82 -15.74 26.17
CA GLU A 53 15.22 -15.36 27.53
C GLU A 53 15.17 -13.84 27.76
N ASN A 54 15.04 -13.07 26.67
CA ASN A 54 15.02 -11.60 26.75
C ASN A 54 13.60 -11.08 27.02
N ILE A 55 13.18 -11.13 28.27
CA ILE A 55 11.83 -10.75 28.70
C ILE A 55 11.49 -9.29 28.36
N GLN A 56 12.46 -8.37 28.48
CA GLN A 56 12.26 -6.97 28.10
C GLN A 56 11.93 -6.82 26.62
N PHE A 57 12.70 -7.49 25.75
CA PHE A 57 12.44 -7.51 24.31
C PHE A 57 11.05 -8.11 24.01
N LEU A 58 10.71 -9.24 24.63
CA LEU A 58 9.42 -9.90 24.42
C LEU A 58 8.26 -9.02 24.87
N LEU A 59 8.36 -8.34 26.01
CA LEU A 59 7.33 -7.42 26.47
C LEU A 59 7.13 -6.27 25.48
N VAL A 60 8.22 -5.63 25.05
CA VAL A 60 8.16 -4.54 24.07
C VAL A 60 7.58 -5.02 22.73
N LEU A 61 8.00 -6.19 22.25
CA LEU A 61 7.49 -6.80 21.03
C LEU A 61 5.96 -7.01 21.10
N THR A 62 5.47 -7.58 22.20
CA THR A 62 4.04 -7.86 22.36
C THR A 62 3.20 -6.60 22.51
N CYS A 63 3.72 -5.54 23.12
CA CYS A 63 3.07 -4.22 23.14
C CYS A 63 2.95 -3.63 21.74
N ILE A 64 3.98 -3.78 20.90
CA ILE A 64 3.93 -3.34 19.52
C ILE A 64 2.92 -4.15 18.70
N LEU A 65 2.87 -5.48 18.88
CA LEU A 65 1.87 -6.33 18.22
C LEU A 65 0.44 -5.92 18.59
N LYS A 66 0.19 -5.68 19.88
CA LYS A 66 -1.11 -5.17 20.39
C LYS A 66 -1.44 -3.84 19.71
N ALA A 67 -0.53 -2.87 19.75
CA ALA A 67 -0.73 -1.54 19.19
C ALA A 67 -1.08 -1.58 17.70
N VAL A 68 -0.35 -2.38 16.91
CA VAL A 68 -0.56 -2.50 15.47
C VAL A 68 -1.84 -3.25 15.13
N ASP A 69 -2.23 -4.25 15.94
CA ASP A 69 -3.47 -4.99 15.73
C ASP A 69 -4.72 -4.16 16.07
N GLU A 70 -4.70 -3.43 17.18
CA GLU A 70 -5.82 -2.59 17.63
C GLU A 70 -6.04 -1.37 16.75
N HIS A 71 -4.96 -0.82 16.14
CA HIS A 71 -4.98 0.39 15.34
C HIS A 71 -4.52 0.16 13.89
N ALA A 72 -4.78 -1.03 13.33
CA ALA A 72 -4.37 -1.38 11.97
C ALA A 72 -4.98 -0.45 10.91
N ASP A 73 -6.22 -0.02 11.09
CA ASP A 73 -6.93 0.93 10.23
C ASP A 73 -6.29 2.32 10.24
N LEU A 74 -5.93 2.83 11.43
CA LEU A 74 -5.26 4.12 11.61
C LEU A 74 -3.83 4.08 11.03
N LEU A 75 -3.11 2.96 11.22
CA LEU A 75 -1.79 2.78 10.63
C LEU A 75 -1.88 2.70 9.09
N ARG A 76 -2.92 2.02 8.53
CA ARG A 76 -3.17 2.02 7.08
C ARG A 76 -3.50 3.43 6.58
N GLU A 77 -4.30 4.20 7.32
CA GLU A 77 -4.64 5.59 6.99
C GLU A 77 -3.39 6.47 6.90
N SER A 78 -2.41 6.27 7.79
CA SER A 78 -1.17 7.05 7.84
C SER A 78 -0.34 6.99 6.55
N ALA A 79 -0.57 5.97 5.72
CA ALA A 79 0.05 5.77 4.41
C ALA A 79 -0.97 5.92 3.26
N ALA A 80 -2.14 6.52 3.50
CA ALA A 80 -3.18 6.71 2.51
C ALA A 80 -2.90 7.94 1.63
N ASP A 81 -2.66 7.70 0.34
CA ASP A 81 -2.48 8.69 -0.72
C ASP A 81 -3.04 8.14 -2.03
N VAL A 82 -3.47 9.01 -2.94
CA VAL A 82 -4.05 8.63 -4.24
C VAL A 82 -3.11 7.73 -5.03
N GLY A 83 -1.83 8.12 -5.13
CA GLY A 83 -0.84 7.31 -5.85
C GLY A 83 -0.54 5.97 -5.19
N ASN A 84 -0.81 5.85 -3.89
CA ASN A 84 -0.61 4.62 -3.14
C ASN A 84 -1.74 3.60 -3.37
N ASP A 85 -2.94 4.06 -3.72
CA ASP A 85 -4.04 3.18 -4.13
C ASP A 85 -3.66 2.36 -5.37
N GLU A 86 -2.94 2.95 -6.32
CA GLU A 86 -2.43 2.30 -7.51
C GLU A 86 -1.20 1.40 -7.24
N ARG A 87 -0.46 1.67 -6.17
CA ARG A 87 0.80 1.00 -5.86
C ARG A 87 0.62 -0.25 -5.01
N LEU A 88 -0.24 -0.23 -3.99
CA LEU A 88 -0.38 -1.33 -3.03
C LEU A 88 -0.95 -2.61 -3.64
N GLY A 89 -0.47 -3.76 -3.17
CA GLY A 89 -1.02 -5.07 -3.52
C GLY A 89 -0.29 -5.83 -4.62
N GLY A 90 0.93 -5.43 -4.99
CA GLY A 90 1.74 -6.16 -5.96
C GLY A 90 2.97 -5.40 -6.43
N ASN A 91 3.82 -6.06 -7.24
CA ASN A 91 5.02 -5.45 -7.84
C ASN A 91 5.91 -4.75 -6.79
N GLU A 92 6.33 -5.50 -5.79
CA GLU A 92 7.18 -5.05 -4.67
C GLU A 92 6.54 -4.04 -3.70
N ALA A 93 5.23 -3.81 -3.78
CA ALA A 93 4.48 -3.03 -2.81
C ALA A 93 3.62 -3.95 -1.92
N PRO A 94 3.56 -3.73 -0.59
CA PRO A 94 2.81 -4.59 0.30
C PRO A 94 1.30 -4.52 0.03
N PRO A 95 0.52 -5.54 0.44
CA PRO A 95 -0.93 -5.49 0.36
C PRO A 95 -1.50 -4.40 1.27
N ALA A 96 -2.76 -4.03 1.05
CA ALA A 96 -3.46 -3.02 1.85
C ALA A 96 -3.82 -3.51 3.27
N VAL A 97 -3.75 -4.80 3.53
CA VAL A 97 -3.93 -5.40 4.86
C VAL A 97 -2.67 -5.19 5.69
N ILE A 98 -2.80 -4.60 6.87
CA ILE A 98 -1.70 -4.54 7.84
C ILE A 98 -1.48 -5.93 8.43
N SER A 99 -0.25 -6.42 8.36
CA SER A 99 0.23 -7.61 9.05
C SER A 99 1.68 -7.42 9.49
N VAL A 100 2.11 -8.20 10.48
CA VAL A 100 3.44 -8.12 11.05
C VAL A 100 4.23 -9.37 10.69
N PHE A 101 5.37 -9.19 10.06
CA PHE A 101 6.34 -10.26 9.82
C PHE A 101 7.37 -10.28 10.95
N LEU A 102 7.59 -11.44 11.57
CA LEU A 102 8.57 -11.64 12.64
C LEU A 102 9.75 -12.51 12.23
N GLY A 103 9.58 -13.37 11.24
CA GLY A 103 10.53 -14.39 10.83
C GLY A 103 10.42 -15.68 11.65
N GLU A 104 10.96 -16.77 11.11
CA GLU A 104 10.80 -18.15 11.64
C GLU A 104 11.27 -18.31 13.10
N GLN A 105 12.31 -17.57 13.51
CA GLN A 105 12.87 -17.69 14.85
C GLN A 105 11.93 -17.13 15.93
N LEU A 106 11.40 -15.91 15.69
CA LEU A 106 10.49 -15.28 16.65
C LEU A 106 9.10 -15.92 16.60
N GLU A 107 8.67 -16.41 15.45
CA GLU A 107 7.42 -17.18 15.32
C GLU A 107 7.44 -18.42 16.23
N ASP A 108 8.53 -19.19 16.18
CA ASP A 108 8.71 -20.36 17.07
C ASP A 108 8.68 -19.99 18.57
N VAL A 109 9.27 -18.84 18.95
CA VAL A 109 9.21 -18.33 20.33
C VAL A 109 7.78 -17.93 20.70
N VAL A 110 7.07 -17.24 19.82
CA VAL A 110 5.67 -16.83 20.02
C VAL A 110 4.76 -18.05 20.18
N GLU A 111 4.89 -19.06 19.33
CA GLU A 111 4.12 -20.31 19.42
C GLU A 111 4.34 -21.04 20.73
N GLN A 112 5.60 -21.11 21.22
CA GLN A 112 5.92 -21.70 22.51
C GLN A 112 5.28 -20.93 23.67
N LEU A 113 5.36 -19.59 23.65
CA LEU A 113 4.77 -18.74 24.69
C LEU A 113 3.24 -18.85 24.74
N ILE A 114 2.58 -18.92 23.60
CA ILE A 114 1.12 -19.11 23.54
C ILE A 114 0.72 -20.50 24.05
N SER A 115 1.41 -21.55 23.59
CA SER A 115 1.01 -22.94 23.89
C SER A 115 1.34 -23.37 25.30
N THR A 116 2.51 -23.01 25.84
CA THR A 116 3.02 -23.51 27.13
C THR A 116 3.18 -22.42 28.19
N GLY A 117 3.15 -21.15 27.81
CA GLY A 117 3.45 -20.01 28.66
C GLY A 117 4.95 -19.76 28.85
N ASN A 118 5.81 -20.64 28.35
CA ASN A 118 7.26 -20.53 28.46
C ASN A 118 7.94 -20.91 27.14
N ALA A 119 8.92 -20.12 26.70
CA ALA A 119 9.78 -20.48 25.59
C ALA A 119 11.12 -20.99 26.14
N THR A 120 11.46 -22.24 25.82
CA THR A 120 12.66 -22.90 26.34
C THR A 120 13.81 -22.94 25.35
N LYS A 121 13.54 -22.62 24.09
CA LYS A 121 14.51 -22.62 22.99
C LYS A 121 14.04 -21.68 21.90
N SER A 122 14.97 -21.20 21.09
CA SER A 122 14.69 -20.59 19.79
C SER A 122 15.36 -21.43 18.70
N LYS A 123 14.73 -21.49 17.51
CA LYS A 123 15.37 -22.12 16.35
C LYS A 123 16.73 -21.45 16.12
N LYS A 124 17.80 -22.25 16.01
CA LYS A 124 19.10 -21.72 15.65
C LYS A 124 19.07 -21.26 14.17
N GLU A 125 19.84 -20.22 13.87
CA GLU A 125 20.09 -19.81 12.50
C GLU A 125 20.44 -21.05 11.65
N GLY A 126 19.63 -21.35 10.65
CA GLY A 126 19.87 -22.47 9.74
C GLY A 126 21.15 -22.21 8.95
N VAL A 127 21.95 -23.25 8.74
CA VAL A 127 23.07 -23.19 7.78
C VAL A 127 22.52 -23.56 6.41
N LEU A 128 22.82 -22.73 5.41
CA LEU A 128 22.51 -23.05 4.03
C LEU A 128 23.54 -24.10 3.57
N GLU A 129 23.13 -25.37 3.58
CA GLU A 129 23.93 -26.43 2.97
C GLU A 129 23.92 -26.25 1.45
N THR A 130 25.00 -25.71 0.91
CA THR A 130 25.13 -25.48 -0.52
C THR A 130 25.35 -26.78 -1.30
N GLY A 131 25.56 -27.91 -0.61
CA GLY A 131 25.91 -29.20 -1.22
C GLY A 131 27.30 -29.22 -1.87
N VAL A 132 28.05 -28.12 -1.83
CA VAL A 132 29.38 -27.98 -2.42
C VAL A 132 30.42 -27.90 -1.31
N LYS A 133 31.20 -28.97 -1.13
CA LYS A 133 32.20 -29.10 -0.04
C LYS A 133 33.31 -28.05 -0.01
N THR A 134 33.45 -27.24 -1.05
CA THR A 134 34.47 -26.19 -1.18
C THR A 134 33.96 -24.80 -0.84
N LEU A 135 32.66 -24.61 -0.64
CA LEU A 135 32.09 -23.33 -0.18
C LEU A 135 31.98 -23.37 1.34
N PRO A 136 32.31 -22.25 2.03
CA PRO A 136 32.05 -22.14 3.47
C PRO A 136 30.55 -22.24 3.73
N ASP A 137 30.20 -22.80 4.87
CA ASP A 137 28.83 -22.82 5.35
C ASP A 137 28.32 -21.37 5.46
N LEU A 138 27.33 -21.03 4.66
CA LEU A 138 26.68 -19.73 4.72
C LEU A 138 25.60 -19.81 5.79
N LYS A 139 25.72 -18.98 6.81
CA LYS A 139 24.60 -18.80 7.76
C LYS A 139 23.39 -18.30 6.98
N LYS A 140 22.27 -18.99 7.10
CA LYS A 140 21.00 -18.50 6.62
C LYS A 140 20.70 -17.24 7.43
N ASP A 141 20.49 -16.12 6.74
CA ASP A 141 20.09 -14.89 7.42
C ASP A 141 18.73 -15.15 8.09
N ALA A 142 18.69 -15.15 9.43
CA ALA A 142 17.47 -15.35 10.19
C ALA A 142 16.47 -14.20 9.99
N THR A 143 16.93 -13.11 9.39
CA THR A 143 16.13 -11.95 8.98
C THR A 143 15.71 -12.07 7.51
N ASP A 144 15.20 -13.25 7.08
CA ASP A 144 14.68 -13.40 5.72
C ASP A 144 13.68 -12.27 5.48
N ARG A 145 14.09 -11.35 4.58
CA ARG A 145 13.31 -10.15 4.29
C ARG A 145 12.08 -10.56 3.49
N ASN A 146 10.98 -10.86 4.19
CA ASN A 146 9.70 -10.95 3.50
C ASN A 146 9.35 -9.59 2.91
N ARG A 147 9.61 -9.42 1.61
CA ARG A 147 9.38 -8.15 0.90
C ARG A 147 7.90 -7.83 0.75
N THR A 148 7.02 -8.81 0.99
CA THR A 148 5.58 -8.65 0.84
C THR A 148 4.90 -8.16 2.10
N SER A 149 5.57 -8.19 3.26
CA SER A 149 4.99 -7.73 4.51
C SER A 149 4.95 -6.19 4.61
N PRO A 150 3.81 -5.61 5.02
CA PRO A 150 3.70 -4.16 5.22
C PRO A 150 4.44 -3.64 6.46
N PHE A 151 4.60 -4.46 7.49
CA PHE A 151 5.31 -4.13 8.72
C PHE A 151 6.18 -5.30 9.16
N ALA A 152 7.48 -5.22 8.90
CA ALA A 152 8.41 -6.32 9.06
C ALA A 152 9.47 -6.04 10.13
N PHE A 153 9.65 -7.00 11.04
CA PHE A 153 10.79 -7.01 11.95
C PHE A 153 12.06 -7.42 11.20
N THR A 154 13.11 -6.62 11.29
CA THR A 154 14.35 -6.80 10.54
C THR A 154 15.56 -6.92 11.47
N GLY A 155 15.41 -7.68 12.54
CA GLY A 155 16.47 -8.05 13.46
C GLY A 155 16.60 -7.15 14.70
N ASN A 156 16.48 -5.84 14.56
CA ASN A 156 16.53 -4.89 15.68
C ASN A 156 15.68 -3.63 15.48
N LYS A 157 14.76 -3.67 14.54
CA LYS A 157 13.84 -2.60 14.19
C LYS A 157 12.70 -3.14 13.35
N PHE A 158 11.65 -2.35 13.20
CA PHE A 158 10.59 -2.60 12.23
C PHE A 158 10.77 -1.73 10.99
N GLU A 159 10.36 -2.26 9.85
CA GLU A 159 10.22 -1.51 8.60
C GLU A 159 8.73 -1.40 8.24
N PHE A 160 8.20 -0.18 8.22
CA PHE A 160 6.88 0.10 7.66
C PHE A 160 7.01 0.46 6.18
N ARG A 161 6.45 -0.37 5.29
CA ARG A 161 6.75 -0.36 3.85
C ARG A 161 5.63 0.23 2.99
N MET A 162 4.53 0.68 3.58
CA MET A 162 3.37 1.15 2.84
C MET A 162 3.48 2.59 2.34
N VAL A 163 4.42 3.39 2.84
CA VAL A 163 4.53 4.81 2.52
C VAL A 163 4.87 5.03 1.06
N GLY A 164 4.07 5.83 0.35
CA GLY A 164 4.32 6.22 -1.03
C GLY A 164 5.60 7.06 -1.18
N SER A 165 6.21 7.03 -2.36
CA SER A 165 7.48 7.75 -2.59
C SER A 165 7.35 9.27 -2.47
N ARG A 166 6.17 9.83 -2.69
CA ARG A 166 5.87 11.27 -2.56
C ARG A 166 5.53 11.67 -1.14
N ASP A 167 5.01 10.73 -0.33
CA ASP A 167 4.52 11.00 1.01
C ASP A 167 5.62 11.28 2.02
N SER A 168 5.25 11.95 3.10
CA SER A 168 6.08 12.12 4.27
C SER A 168 5.97 10.90 5.19
N VAL A 169 7.08 10.49 5.78
CA VAL A 169 7.09 9.49 6.86
C VAL A 169 6.59 10.05 8.20
N ALA A 170 6.22 11.33 8.25
CA ALA A 170 5.76 11.96 9.49
C ALA A 170 4.44 11.35 9.99
N ALA A 171 3.45 11.15 9.11
CA ALA A 171 2.18 10.57 9.51
C ALA A 171 2.32 9.15 10.08
N PRO A 172 3.00 8.19 9.42
CA PRO A 172 3.27 6.89 10.02
C PRO A 172 4.02 6.95 11.35
N ASN A 173 5.00 7.85 11.49
CA ASN A 173 5.74 7.99 12.75
C ASN A 173 4.85 8.56 13.87
N ILE A 174 3.99 9.53 13.57
CA ILE A 174 3.03 10.05 14.56
C ILE A 174 2.12 8.93 15.04
N VAL A 175 1.55 8.16 14.11
CA VAL A 175 0.66 7.04 14.45
C VAL A 175 1.41 5.98 15.25
N LEU A 176 2.52 5.45 14.72
CA LEU A 176 3.31 4.40 15.39
C LEU A 176 3.73 4.81 16.81
N ASN A 177 4.25 6.02 16.99
CA ASN A 177 4.67 6.48 18.30
C ASN A 177 3.50 6.58 19.27
N THR A 178 2.32 7.04 18.81
CA THR A 178 1.16 7.25 19.68
C THR A 178 0.49 5.92 20.07
N ILE A 179 0.26 5.01 19.11
CA ILE A 179 -0.35 3.70 19.41
C ILE A 179 0.55 2.83 20.31
N VAL A 180 1.87 2.88 20.10
CA VAL A 180 2.82 2.16 20.94
C VAL A 180 2.93 2.79 22.34
N ALA A 181 2.85 4.13 22.44
CA ALA A 181 2.78 4.81 23.73
C ALA A 181 1.52 4.41 24.53
N GLU A 182 0.38 4.23 23.85
CA GLU A 182 -0.84 3.71 24.48
C GLU A 182 -0.62 2.28 25.01
N ALA A 183 -0.10 1.38 24.20
CA ALA A 183 0.15 0.00 24.62
C ALA A 183 1.15 -0.07 25.80
N PHE A 184 2.14 0.82 25.83
CA PHE A 184 3.05 0.92 26.98
C PHE A 184 2.38 1.49 28.23
N ARG A 185 1.52 2.51 28.11
CA ARG A 185 0.73 3.01 29.23
C ARG A 185 -0.11 1.90 29.84
N ASP A 186 -0.85 1.17 29.00
CA ASP A 186 -1.68 0.05 29.44
C ASP A 186 -0.84 -1.06 30.12
N ALA A 187 0.35 -1.34 29.61
CA ALA A 187 1.27 -2.29 30.22
C ALA A 187 1.77 -1.78 31.59
N CYS A 188 2.12 -0.50 31.70
CA CYS A 188 2.52 0.11 32.97
C CYS A 188 1.40 0.05 34.00
N ASP A 189 0.16 0.37 33.60
CA ASP A 189 -1.00 0.32 34.51
C ASP A 189 -1.21 -1.09 35.10
N VAL A 190 -0.95 -2.14 34.33
CA VAL A 190 -1.01 -3.54 34.80
C VAL A 190 0.16 -3.89 35.72
N LEU A 191 1.38 -3.48 35.33
CA LEU A 191 2.60 -3.91 36.02
C LEU A 191 2.88 -3.13 37.31
N GLU A 192 2.53 -1.83 37.37
CA GLU A 192 2.71 -1.02 38.60
C GLU A 192 1.84 -1.49 39.77
N GLY A 193 0.68 -2.08 39.47
CA GLY A 193 -0.23 -2.62 40.48
C GLY A 193 0.03 -4.07 40.88
N ALA A 194 1.01 -4.75 40.31
CA ALA A 194 1.24 -6.18 40.48
C ALA A 194 1.98 -6.51 41.81
N GLU A 195 1.45 -7.50 42.59
CA GLU A 195 2.13 -8.01 43.78
C GLU A 195 3.44 -8.75 43.43
N ASN A 196 3.44 -9.51 42.33
CA ASN A 196 4.62 -10.18 41.78
C ASN A 196 4.87 -9.65 40.36
N PHE A 197 5.88 -8.83 40.21
CA PHE A 197 6.22 -8.18 38.96
C PHE A 197 6.62 -9.17 37.84
N GLU A 198 7.43 -10.20 38.20
CA GLU A 198 7.90 -11.17 37.19
C GLU A 198 6.74 -12.00 36.62
N ASP A 199 5.87 -12.51 37.48
CA ASP A 199 4.69 -13.26 37.05
C ASP A 199 3.76 -12.39 36.20
N ALA A 200 3.53 -11.14 36.63
CA ALA A 200 2.70 -10.19 35.88
C ALA A 200 3.23 -9.87 34.46
N VAL A 201 4.54 -9.77 34.32
CA VAL A 201 5.17 -9.56 32.98
C VAL A 201 4.95 -10.80 32.10
N HIS A 202 5.15 -12.00 32.63
CA HIS A 202 4.91 -13.23 31.86
C HIS A 202 3.46 -13.38 31.45
N ASP A 203 2.53 -13.12 32.39
CA ASP A 203 1.09 -13.17 32.11
C ASP A 203 0.67 -12.13 31.06
N LEU A 204 1.21 -10.92 31.14
CA LEU A 204 0.94 -9.85 30.17
C LEU A 204 1.46 -10.21 28.76
N ILE A 205 2.69 -10.74 28.65
CA ILE A 205 3.26 -11.23 27.39
C ILE A 205 2.35 -12.30 26.78
N LYS A 206 1.98 -13.30 27.58
CA LYS A 206 1.11 -14.40 27.14
C LYS A 206 -0.26 -13.89 26.71
N LYS A 207 -0.86 -12.99 27.48
CA LYS A 207 -2.15 -12.38 27.16
C LYS A 207 -2.08 -11.64 25.81
N ASN A 208 -1.13 -10.71 25.67
CA ASN A 208 -0.99 -9.92 24.45
C ASN A 208 -0.77 -10.82 23.21
N LEU A 209 0.08 -11.85 23.32
CA LEU A 209 0.29 -12.79 22.22
C LEU A 209 -0.98 -13.56 21.87
N SER A 210 -1.72 -14.05 22.89
CA SER A 210 -2.95 -14.83 22.65
C SER A 210 -4.05 -14.00 21.97
N GLU A 211 -4.18 -12.72 22.35
CA GLU A 211 -5.21 -11.82 21.84
C GLU A 211 -4.86 -11.25 20.47
N HIS A 212 -3.56 -10.97 20.20
CA HIS A 212 -3.10 -10.22 19.02
C HIS A 212 -2.27 -11.05 18.02
N GLN A 213 -2.16 -12.38 18.18
CA GLN A 213 -1.46 -13.24 17.23
C GLN A 213 -2.03 -13.18 15.80
N ARG A 214 -3.30 -12.79 15.66
CA ARG A 214 -3.97 -12.70 14.36
C ARG A 214 -3.27 -11.76 13.37
N ILE A 215 -2.53 -10.75 13.86
CA ILE A 215 -1.80 -9.79 13.03
C ILE A 215 -0.49 -10.37 12.47
N ILE A 216 0.05 -11.46 13.08
CA ILE A 216 1.32 -12.06 12.68
C ILE A 216 1.13 -12.89 11.42
N PHE A 217 1.94 -12.60 10.39
CA PHE A 217 1.95 -13.37 9.16
C PHE A 217 3.35 -13.39 8.55
N ASN A 218 3.91 -14.60 8.40
CA ASN A 218 5.26 -14.83 7.87
C ASN A 218 5.27 -15.38 6.43
N GLY A 219 4.10 -15.52 5.81
CA GLY A 219 3.95 -16.03 4.44
C GLY A 219 4.04 -14.96 3.36
N ASP A 220 3.69 -15.35 2.13
CA ASP A 220 3.62 -14.44 0.98
C ASP A 220 2.36 -13.56 1.03
N GLY A 221 2.55 -12.25 1.27
CA GLY A 221 1.47 -11.27 1.34
C GLY A 221 0.79 -10.98 -0.01
N TYR A 222 1.34 -11.45 -1.14
CA TYR A 222 0.71 -11.28 -2.46
C TYR A 222 -0.24 -12.42 -2.82
N ALA A 223 -0.21 -13.51 -2.08
CA ALA A 223 -1.06 -14.66 -2.35
C ALA A 223 -2.54 -14.34 -2.07
N ASP A 224 -3.42 -14.79 -2.96
CA ASP A 224 -4.88 -14.62 -2.78
C ASP A 224 -5.38 -15.34 -1.53
N GLU A 225 -4.74 -16.45 -1.17
CA GLU A 225 -5.01 -17.21 0.06
C GLU A 225 -4.77 -16.37 1.32
N TRP A 226 -3.77 -15.45 1.29
CA TRP A 226 -3.55 -14.53 2.40
C TRP A 226 -4.69 -13.55 2.57
N LEU A 227 -5.23 -12.99 1.47
CA LEU A 227 -6.35 -12.04 1.57
C LEU A 227 -7.59 -12.71 2.18
N ALA A 228 -7.87 -13.96 1.79
CA ALA A 228 -8.96 -14.75 2.37
C ALA A 228 -8.72 -15.07 3.85
N GLU A 229 -7.50 -15.44 4.21
CA GLU A 229 -7.11 -15.71 5.60
C GLU A 229 -7.16 -14.44 6.46
N ALA A 230 -6.73 -13.30 5.95
CA ALA A 230 -6.80 -12.01 6.64
C ALA A 230 -8.25 -11.62 6.95
N GLU A 231 -9.16 -11.82 5.99
CA GLU A 231 -10.60 -11.62 6.20
C GLU A 231 -11.14 -12.57 7.29
N ARG A 232 -10.77 -13.86 7.25
CA ARG A 232 -11.14 -14.84 8.28
C ARG A 232 -10.63 -14.44 9.68
N ARG A 233 -9.45 -13.82 9.77
CA ARG A 233 -8.87 -13.30 11.01
C ARG A 233 -9.51 -11.98 11.45
N GLY A 234 -10.37 -11.37 10.64
CA GLY A 234 -10.99 -10.07 10.90
C GLY A 234 -10.03 -8.89 10.76
N LEU A 235 -8.96 -9.04 9.95
CA LEU A 235 -8.03 -7.95 9.65
C LEU A 235 -8.61 -7.05 8.57
N PRO A 236 -8.57 -5.72 8.73
CA PRO A 236 -9.14 -4.79 7.74
C PRO A 236 -8.32 -4.76 6.46
N ASN A 237 -8.98 -4.96 5.31
CA ASN A 237 -8.38 -4.81 3.98
C ASN A 237 -8.86 -3.50 3.34
N ILE A 238 -8.19 -2.40 3.66
CA ILE A 238 -8.58 -1.06 3.23
C ILE A 238 -7.79 -0.68 1.98
N LYS A 239 -8.34 -0.99 0.81
CA LYS A 239 -7.67 -0.83 -0.49
C LYS A 239 -7.47 0.61 -0.90
N SER A 240 -8.44 1.50 -0.63
CA SER A 240 -8.42 2.89 -1.07
C SER A 240 -8.23 3.88 0.07
N MET A 241 -7.57 5.00 -0.25
CA MET A 241 -7.46 6.17 0.61
C MET A 241 -8.82 6.67 1.11
N VAL A 242 -9.84 6.66 0.25
CA VAL A 242 -11.18 7.15 0.58
C VAL A 242 -11.81 6.38 1.75
N TYR A 243 -11.56 5.07 1.81
CA TYR A 243 -12.04 4.21 2.89
C TYR A 243 -11.10 4.16 4.10
N ALA A 244 -9.86 4.63 3.95
CA ALA A 244 -8.92 4.73 5.06
C ALA A 244 -9.12 6.01 5.90
N ILE A 245 -9.43 7.13 5.27
CA ILE A 245 -9.58 8.45 5.91
C ILE A 245 -10.50 8.43 7.15
N PRO A 246 -11.67 7.74 7.15
CA PRO A 246 -12.56 7.71 8.32
C PRO A 246 -11.91 7.19 9.60
N ALA A 247 -10.81 6.42 9.51
CA ALA A 247 -10.08 5.97 10.71
C ALA A 247 -9.56 7.13 11.57
N LEU A 248 -9.32 8.32 10.99
CA LEU A 248 -8.90 9.51 11.74
C LEU A 248 -9.97 10.07 12.68
N THR A 249 -11.23 9.85 12.38
CA THR A 249 -12.38 10.48 13.09
C THR A 249 -13.19 9.46 13.87
N THR A 250 -12.67 8.27 14.09
CA THR A 250 -13.28 7.30 15.02
C THR A 250 -13.12 7.76 16.45
N ASP A 251 -14.06 7.39 17.33
CA ASP A 251 -13.99 7.69 18.77
C ASP A 251 -12.67 7.19 19.38
N THR A 252 -12.18 6.04 18.91
CA THR A 252 -10.90 5.45 19.34
C THR A 252 -9.73 6.36 18.95
N ALA A 253 -9.66 6.84 17.71
CA ALA A 253 -8.59 7.72 17.26
C ALA A 253 -8.64 9.09 17.97
N ILE A 254 -9.82 9.69 18.10
CA ILE A 254 -10.01 10.95 18.81
C ILE A 254 -9.54 10.83 20.26
N LYS A 255 -9.95 9.76 20.95
CA LYS A 255 -9.51 9.48 22.32
C LYS A 255 -8.00 9.27 22.40
N LEU A 256 -7.44 8.43 21.54
CA LEU A 256 -6.01 8.13 21.49
C LEU A 256 -5.18 9.42 21.36
N PHE A 257 -5.42 10.20 20.32
CA PHE A 257 -4.63 11.41 20.07
C PHE A 257 -4.88 12.51 21.11
N GLY A 258 -6.10 12.58 21.65
CA GLY A 258 -6.46 13.50 22.73
C GLY A 258 -5.75 13.18 24.05
N ASP A 259 -5.75 11.92 24.48
CA ASP A 259 -5.08 11.44 25.69
C ASP A 259 -3.59 11.77 25.69
N PHE A 260 -2.92 11.56 24.54
CA PHE A 260 -1.50 11.87 24.36
C PHE A 260 -1.22 13.31 23.92
N LYS A 261 -2.23 14.17 23.79
CA LYS A 261 -2.13 15.59 23.39
C LYS A 261 -1.39 15.79 22.05
N VAL A 262 -1.58 14.85 21.13
CA VAL A 262 -0.99 14.90 19.79
C VAL A 262 -1.86 15.69 18.84
N PHE A 263 -3.17 15.40 18.81
CA PHE A 263 -4.16 16.13 18.04
C PHE A 263 -5.45 16.30 18.84
N THR A 264 -6.12 17.40 18.60
CA THR A 264 -7.51 17.64 19.02
C THR A 264 -8.48 17.01 18.01
N GLU A 265 -9.72 16.77 18.42
CA GLU A 265 -10.79 16.32 17.52
C GLU A 265 -10.95 17.24 16.30
N ALA A 266 -10.96 18.56 16.51
CA ALA A 266 -11.08 19.53 15.43
C ALA A 266 -9.93 19.43 14.40
N GLU A 267 -8.71 19.13 14.83
CA GLU A 267 -7.57 18.92 13.94
C GLU A 267 -7.69 17.62 13.16
N LEU A 268 -8.21 16.55 13.78
CA LEU A 268 -8.43 15.27 13.10
C LEU A 268 -9.53 15.39 12.04
N VAL A 269 -10.65 16.02 12.36
CA VAL A 269 -11.74 16.28 11.42
C VAL A 269 -11.24 17.13 10.25
N SER A 270 -10.53 18.22 10.51
CA SER A 270 -9.98 19.07 9.44
C SER A 270 -8.99 18.32 8.55
N ARG A 271 -8.17 17.41 9.12
CA ARG A 271 -7.26 16.57 8.33
C ARG A 271 -8.01 15.61 7.44
N ALA A 272 -9.08 15.00 7.94
CA ALA A 272 -9.93 14.09 7.16
C ALA A 272 -10.60 14.84 5.99
N GLU A 273 -11.17 16.03 6.24
CA GLU A 273 -11.77 16.87 5.20
C GLU A 273 -10.77 17.25 4.10
N VAL A 274 -9.58 17.72 4.49
CA VAL A 274 -8.52 18.06 3.54
C VAL A 274 -8.07 16.82 2.71
N LYS A 275 -8.02 15.66 3.31
CA LYS A 275 -7.66 14.43 2.58
C LYS A 275 -8.74 14.03 1.59
N PHE A 276 -10.02 14.09 1.94
CA PHE A 276 -11.14 13.84 1.02
C PHE A 276 -11.11 14.82 -0.16
N GLU A 277 -10.95 16.11 0.14
CA GLU A 277 -10.85 17.14 -0.89
C GLU A 277 -9.66 16.92 -1.84
N ASN A 278 -8.49 16.55 -1.29
CA ASN A 278 -7.31 16.25 -2.08
C ASN A 278 -7.50 15.05 -3.01
N TYR A 279 -8.18 13.99 -2.51
CA TYR A 279 -8.52 12.83 -3.32
C TYR A 279 -9.39 13.23 -4.52
N ALA A 280 -10.53 13.87 -4.25
CA ALA A 280 -11.47 14.29 -5.27
C ALA A 280 -10.81 15.24 -6.30
N LYS A 281 -10.03 16.22 -5.83
CA LYS A 281 -9.29 17.15 -6.71
C LYS A 281 -8.27 16.45 -7.61
N THR A 282 -7.53 15.48 -7.07
CA THR A 282 -6.51 14.76 -7.83
C THR A 282 -7.15 13.97 -8.95
N ILE A 283 -8.15 13.13 -8.65
CA ILE A 283 -8.86 12.34 -9.66
C ILE A 283 -9.59 13.24 -10.67
N ASN A 284 -10.15 14.38 -10.22
CA ASN A 284 -10.76 15.36 -11.13
C ASN A 284 -9.77 15.91 -12.15
N ILE A 285 -8.56 16.28 -11.71
CA ILE A 285 -7.52 16.78 -12.62
C ILE A 285 -7.11 15.69 -13.62
N GLU A 286 -6.97 14.47 -13.18
CA GLU A 286 -6.62 13.32 -14.04
C GLU A 286 -7.74 13.04 -15.06
N ALA A 287 -9.00 13.01 -14.62
CA ALA A 287 -10.16 12.83 -15.50
C ALA A 287 -10.25 13.92 -16.56
N LYS A 288 -10.14 15.20 -16.17
CA LYS A 288 -10.14 16.33 -17.12
C LYS A 288 -8.98 16.27 -18.10
N THR A 289 -7.80 15.85 -17.64
CA THR A 289 -6.64 15.67 -18.51
C THR A 289 -6.89 14.55 -19.52
N MET A 290 -7.48 13.44 -19.08
CA MET A 290 -7.82 12.32 -19.95
C MET A 290 -8.88 12.72 -21.00
N ILE A 291 -9.92 13.45 -20.59
CA ILE A 291 -10.94 14.01 -21.50
C ILE A 291 -10.29 14.92 -22.55
N ASP A 292 -9.41 15.82 -22.13
CA ASP A 292 -8.72 16.75 -23.04
C ASP A 292 -7.83 16.01 -24.05
N MET A 293 -7.06 15.02 -23.59
CA MET A 293 -6.21 14.21 -24.47
C MET A 293 -7.04 13.36 -25.43
N ALA A 294 -8.08 12.70 -24.97
CA ALA A 294 -8.93 11.87 -25.81
C ALA A 294 -9.62 12.70 -26.89
N SER A 295 -10.26 13.82 -26.51
CA SER A 295 -11.03 14.65 -27.45
C SER A 295 -10.18 15.42 -28.42
N LYS A 296 -9.03 15.98 -28.02
CA LYS A 296 -8.23 16.90 -28.84
C LYS A 296 -7.04 16.25 -29.53
N GLN A 297 -6.56 15.11 -29.07
CA GLN A 297 -5.35 14.50 -29.58
C GLN A 297 -5.62 13.10 -30.15
N ILE A 298 -6.18 12.19 -29.38
CA ILE A 298 -6.28 10.77 -29.72
C ILE A 298 -7.37 10.55 -30.78
N ILE A 299 -8.61 10.97 -30.56
CA ILE A 299 -9.72 10.82 -31.51
C ILE A 299 -9.38 11.47 -32.88
N PRO A 300 -8.88 12.72 -32.94
CA PRO A 300 -8.48 13.31 -34.24
C PRO A 300 -7.37 12.55 -34.94
N ALA A 301 -6.40 11.99 -34.20
CA ALA A 301 -5.33 11.19 -34.79
C ALA A 301 -5.86 9.88 -35.38
N VAL A 302 -6.77 9.20 -34.67
CA VAL A 302 -7.40 7.97 -35.15
C VAL A 302 -8.28 8.22 -36.38
N ILE A 303 -9.05 9.32 -36.41
CA ILE A 303 -9.84 9.71 -37.57
C ILE A 303 -8.92 9.94 -38.80
N LYS A 304 -7.78 10.62 -38.62
CA LYS A 304 -6.79 10.82 -39.68
C LYS A 304 -6.22 9.49 -40.18
N TYR A 305 -5.92 8.55 -39.30
CA TYR A 305 -5.44 7.24 -39.70
C TYR A 305 -6.50 6.44 -40.45
N ALA A 306 -7.75 6.39 -39.97
CA ALA A 306 -8.86 5.76 -40.66
C ALA A 306 -9.10 6.34 -42.07
N THR A 307 -9.00 7.68 -42.22
CA THR A 307 -9.09 8.37 -43.51
C THR A 307 -7.95 7.94 -44.45
N SER A 308 -6.73 7.77 -43.93
CA SER A 308 -5.58 7.29 -44.73
C SER A 308 -5.80 5.85 -45.22
N LEU A 309 -6.33 4.96 -44.36
CA LEU A 309 -6.69 3.59 -44.74
C LEU A 309 -7.77 3.58 -45.84
N ALA A 310 -8.83 4.36 -45.67
CA ALA A 310 -9.90 4.48 -46.66
C ALA A 310 -9.38 5.01 -48.03
N GLY A 311 -8.51 6.01 -47.99
CA GLY A 311 -7.81 6.54 -49.15
C GLY A 311 -6.94 5.49 -49.87
N SER A 312 -6.21 4.70 -49.10
CA SER A 312 -5.39 3.57 -49.60
C SER A 312 -6.26 2.53 -50.30
N ILE A 313 -7.38 2.11 -49.68
CA ILE A 313 -8.34 1.16 -50.24
C ILE A 313 -8.83 1.66 -51.59
N ASN A 314 -9.29 2.91 -51.67
CA ASN A 314 -9.82 3.50 -52.90
C ASN A 314 -8.75 3.57 -54.00
N THR A 315 -7.56 4.00 -53.68
CA THR A 315 -6.45 4.13 -54.65
C THR A 315 -6.02 2.77 -55.20
N ILE A 316 -5.86 1.77 -54.36
CA ILE A 316 -5.48 0.41 -54.78
C ILE A 316 -6.56 -0.21 -55.66
N THR A 317 -7.82 -0.06 -55.25
CA THR A 317 -8.96 -0.59 -56.01
C THR A 317 -9.10 0.09 -57.37
N ALA A 318 -8.90 1.41 -57.42
CA ALA A 318 -8.91 2.16 -58.69
C ALA A 318 -7.79 1.74 -59.66
N ALA A 319 -6.68 1.23 -59.14
CA ALA A 319 -5.59 0.64 -59.91
C ALA A 319 -5.89 -0.81 -60.40
N GLY A 320 -7.08 -1.33 -60.16
CA GLY A 320 -7.52 -2.68 -60.57
C GLY A 320 -7.12 -3.81 -59.64
N VAL A 321 -6.56 -3.52 -58.45
CA VAL A 321 -6.18 -4.54 -57.45
C VAL A 321 -7.35 -4.71 -56.49
N THR A 322 -7.81 -5.94 -56.33
CA THR A 322 -8.95 -6.29 -55.46
C THR A 322 -8.53 -6.82 -54.06
N ALA A 323 -7.24 -7.13 -53.88
CA ALA A 323 -6.69 -7.70 -52.66
C ALA A 323 -6.43 -6.61 -51.59
N VAL A 324 -7.51 -6.03 -51.03
CA VAL A 324 -7.47 -4.98 -49.99
C VAL A 324 -8.04 -5.44 -48.66
N GLY A 325 -8.02 -6.76 -48.40
CA GLY A 325 -8.63 -7.34 -47.21
C GLY A 325 -7.98 -6.86 -45.87
N VAL A 326 -6.67 -6.73 -45.84
CA VAL A 326 -5.95 -6.24 -44.67
C VAL A 326 -6.35 -4.82 -44.32
N GLN A 327 -6.36 -3.92 -45.30
CA GLN A 327 -6.73 -2.52 -45.10
C GLN A 327 -8.19 -2.37 -44.64
N LYS A 328 -9.11 -3.17 -45.21
CA LYS A 328 -10.53 -3.18 -44.80
C LYS A 328 -10.69 -3.67 -43.36
N ASN A 329 -10.00 -4.73 -42.95
CA ASN A 329 -10.06 -5.22 -41.61
C ASN A 329 -9.53 -4.17 -40.61
N LEU A 330 -8.38 -3.58 -40.86
CA LEU A 330 -7.82 -2.49 -40.05
C LEU A 330 -8.76 -1.30 -39.95
N LEU A 331 -9.38 -0.88 -41.03
CA LEU A 331 -10.33 0.23 -41.07
C LEU A 331 -11.58 -0.09 -40.23
N ASN A 332 -12.14 -1.29 -40.36
CA ASN A 332 -13.30 -1.70 -39.58
C ASN A 332 -13.00 -1.77 -38.09
N GLU A 333 -11.88 -2.39 -37.71
CA GLU A 333 -11.46 -2.48 -36.29
C GLU A 333 -11.20 -1.11 -35.68
N THR A 334 -10.47 -0.24 -36.44
CA THR A 334 -10.17 1.14 -36.00
C THR A 334 -11.45 1.95 -35.82
N SER A 335 -12.42 1.82 -36.76
CA SER A 335 -13.69 2.52 -36.65
C SER A 335 -14.55 2.05 -35.48
N ALA A 336 -14.58 0.74 -35.21
CA ALA A 336 -15.29 0.21 -34.05
C ALA A 336 -14.71 0.71 -32.75
N LEU A 337 -13.37 0.66 -32.62
CA LEU A 337 -12.68 1.18 -31.42
C LEU A 337 -12.87 2.69 -31.24
N LEU A 338 -12.98 3.44 -32.35
CA LEU A 338 -13.26 4.88 -32.28
C LEU A 338 -14.66 5.18 -31.73
N GLU A 339 -15.67 4.39 -32.14
CA GLU A 339 -17.04 4.52 -31.62
C GLU A 339 -17.09 4.16 -30.12
N GLU A 340 -16.42 3.08 -29.71
CA GLU A 340 -16.30 2.70 -28.31
C GLU A 340 -15.60 3.80 -27.49
N THR A 341 -14.51 4.36 -28.02
CA THR A 341 -13.77 5.47 -27.39
C THR A 341 -14.65 6.70 -27.22
N GLN A 342 -15.41 7.08 -28.25
CA GLN A 342 -16.29 8.25 -28.17
C GLN A 342 -17.40 8.04 -27.13
N LYS A 343 -18.03 6.85 -27.11
CA LYS A 343 -19.05 6.52 -26.11
C LYS A 343 -18.52 6.59 -24.69
N ALA A 344 -17.33 5.99 -24.44
CA ALA A 344 -16.72 6.02 -23.13
C ALA A 344 -16.28 7.45 -22.72
N LEU A 345 -15.86 8.28 -23.67
CA LEU A 345 -15.54 9.68 -23.42
C LEU A 345 -16.79 10.48 -23.02
N ASP A 346 -17.91 10.31 -23.73
CA ASP A 346 -19.16 10.99 -23.42
C ASP A 346 -19.68 10.59 -22.03
N GLU A 347 -19.55 9.32 -21.68
CA GLU A 347 -19.90 8.80 -20.34
C GLU A 347 -19.00 9.38 -19.25
N LEU A 348 -17.68 9.42 -19.45
CA LEU A 348 -16.75 10.04 -18.50
C LEU A 348 -17.05 11.52 -18.30
N ILE A 349 -17.34 12.28 -19.37
CA ILE A 349 -17.72 13.70 -19.29
C ILE A 349 -18.97 13.88 -18.45
N ALA A 350 -19.99 13.05 -18.65
CA ALA A 350 -21.25 13.14 -17.90
C ALA A 350 -21.04 12.86 -16.41
N ILE A 351 -20.28 11.82 -16.09
CA ILE A 351 -19.97 11.41 -14.71
C ILE A 351 -19.09 12.47 -14.02
N GLU A 352 -18.09 13.00 -14.72
CA GLU A 352 -17.19 14.03 -14.17
C GLU A 352 -17.94 15.32 -13.87
N ASN A 353 -18.81 15.78 -14.78
CA ASN A 353 -19.64 16.97 -14.57
C ASN A 353 -20.55 16.81 -13.35
N ALA A 354 -21.20 15.66 -13.17
CA ALA A 354 -22.00 15.37 -11.98
C ALA A 354 -21.16 15.42 -10.69
N GLY A 355 -19.93 14.90 -10.73
CA GLY A 355 -19.00 14.98 -9.61
C GLY A 355 -18.57 16.41 -9.28
N CYS A 356 -18.42 17.27 -10.28
CA CYS A 356 -18.06 18.69 -10.08
C CYS A 356 -19.15 19.46 -9.33
N GLU A 357 -20.43 19.11 -9.51
CA GLU A 357 -21.57 19.78 -8.87
C GLU A 357 -21.77 19.37 -7.40
N MET A 358 -21.10 18.29 -6.95
CA MET A 358 -21.20 17.85 -5.56
C MET A 358 -20.43 18.80 -4.62
N GLU A 359 -20.96 18.97 -3.39
CA GLU A 359 -20.22 19.61 -2.31
C GLU A 359 -18.97 18.79 -1.93
N ASP A 360 -17.90 19.47 -1.52
CA ASP A 360 -16.67 18.81 -1.10
C ASP A 360 -16.90 17.95 0.17
N GLY A 361 -16.05 16.94 0.34
CA GLY A 361 -16.09 16.04 1.49
C GLY A 361 -16.11 14.57 1.11
N GLU A 362 -16.48 13.71 2.06
CA GLU A 362 -16.44 12.25 1.94
C GLU A 362 -17.28 11.73 0.77
N ALA A 363 -18.53 12.22 0.64
CA ALA A 363 -19.46 11.78 -0.40
C ALA A 363 -18.89 12.03 -1.80
N LYS A 364 -18.30 13.19 -2.03
CA LYS A 364 -17.64 13.54 -3.29
C LYS A 364 -16.43 12.66 -3.54
N ALA A 365 -15.56 12.46 -2.56
CA ALA A 365 -14.39 11.60 -2.69
C ALA A 365 -14.79 10.15 -3.04
N LYS A 366 -15.81 9.60 -2.37
CA LYS A 366 -16.38 8.29 -2.70
C LYS A 366 -16.93 8.23 -4.13
N TYR A 367 -17.64 9.27 -4.56
CA TYR A 367 -18.14 9.35 -5.94
C TYR A 367 -17.00 9.32 -6.96
N TYR A 368 -15.92 10.05 -6.72
CA TYR A 368 -14.75 10.03 -7.61
C TYR A 368 -14.09 8.65 -7.64
N TYR A 369 -13.98 7.97 -6.51
CA TYR A 369 -13.45 6.62 -6.46
C TYR A 369 -14.35 5.59 -7.15
N GLU A 370 -15.66 5.61 -6.86
CA GLU A 370 -16.59 4.57 -7.29
C GLU A 370 -17.15 4.76 -8.70
N LYS A 371 -17.15 6.00 -9.22
CA LYS A 371 -17.75 6.34 -10.51
C LYS A 371 -16.75 6.92 -11.49
N VAL A 372 -16.00 7.96 -11.10
CA VAL A 372 -15.11 8.66 -12.02
C VAL A 372 -13.89 7.79 -12.38
N ALA A 373 -13.20 7.21 -11.41
CA ALA A 373 -12.03 6.37 -11.66
C ALA A 373 -12.36 5.14 -12.54
N PRO A 374 -13.45 4.37 -12.31
CA PRO A 374 -13.85 3.30 -13.22
C PRO A 374 -14.21 3.79 -14.64
N ALA A 375 -14.83 4.97 -14.78
CA ALA A 375 -15.12 5.54 -16.09
C ALA A 375 -13.84 5.96 -16.84
N MET A 376 -12.80 6.42 -16.12
CA MET A 376 -11.47 6.68 -16.70
C MET A 376 -10.85 5.38 -17.24
N GLU A 377 -10.91 4.28 -16.49
CA GLU A 377 -10.42 2.98 -16.96
C GLU A 377 -11.21 2.46 -18.16
N ALA A 378 -12.52 2.65 -18.19
CA ALA A 378 -13.37 2.30 -19.33
C ALA A 378 -12.98 3.08 -20.60
N LEU A 379 -12.64 4.35 -20.49
CA LEU A 379 -12.11 5.14 -21.62
C LEU A 379 -10.70 4.69 -22.02
N ARG A 380 -9.87 4.32 -21.07
CA ARG A 380 -8.48 3.90 -21.33
C ARG A 380 -8.41 2.62 -22.16
N ALA A 381 -9.31 1.68 -21.95
CA ALA A 381 -9.28 0.37 -22.62
C ALA A 381 -9.29 0.49 -24.16
N PRO A 382 -10.31 1.08 -24.85
CA PRO A 382 -10.32 1.23 -26.28
C PRO A 382 -9.20 2.15 -26.80
N VAL A 383 -8.84 3.20 -26.06
CA VAL A 383 -7.73 4.11 -26.40
C VAL A 383 -6.40 3.37 -26.49
N SER A 384 -6.10 2.48 -25.57
CA SER A 384 -4.85 1.71 -25.58
C SER A 384 -4.76 0.79 -26.79
N TYR A 385 -5.86 0.19 -27.22
CA TYR A 385 -5.91 -0.64 -28.43
C TYR A 385 -5.77 0.19 -29.72
N THR A 386 -6.36 1.37 -29.81
CA THR A 386 -6.23 2.26 -30.97
C THR A 386 -4.82 2.80 -31.10
N HIS A 387 -4.19 3.21 -30.00
CA HIS A 387 -2.84 3.81 -30.01
C HIS A 387 -1.74 2.81 -30.41
N LEU A 388 -1.90 1.53 -30.09
CA LEU A 388 -0.96 0.49 -30.51
C LEU A 388 -1.05 0.12 -31.97
N ARG A 389 -2.11 0.52 -32.70
CA ARG A 389 -2.36 0.19 -34.11
C ARG A 389 -2.28 1.39 -35.06
N ALA A 390 -2.34 2.60 -34.53
CA ALA A 390 -2.22 3.85 -35.31
C ALA A 390 -0.81 4.45 -35.21
#